data_328fd64e0efb872adb331769e0c655ab
#
_entry.id   328fd64e0efb872adb331769e0c655ab
#
_cell.length_a   1.000
_cell.length_b   1.000
_cell.length_c   1.000
_cell.angle_alpha   90.00
_cell.angle_beta   90.00
_cell.angle_gamma   90.00
#
_symmetry.space_group_name_H-M   'P 1'
#
loop_
_entity.id
_entity.type
_entity.pdbx_description
1 polymer ?
#
loop_
_entity_poly.entity_id
_entity_poly.type
_entity_poly.pdbx_seq_one_letter_code
_entity_poly.pdbx_strand_id
1 'polypeptide(L)'
;MTEAPSEAGFQIQPDRGISWITLGSSIYSVITRLKASPHIYTGLDLSCSAVEPLTQPIILSLPYNGLRLRFDGPDQRLRLIEVLDFSLSTFVYKNTALVRRAKSSDDVNQDEVSPSGPTFRHVYSRLFGPTYAGEYTAPEAGVSEGTYVLSYPGLAFTFPVKHKAWSEKVDFVSILSSNATGPAKAMAIFSGSSWTEVRSNLYTKPPVYPRSPALIGKSVETVPDEIEEVRVLGGGRLELIRRSSPPLAITLSETTPQDLVADLGPPDAIYRKHDRRISIHAKGKPTNRRQSSVSPGLDPQALDTDQSSMHSYTEDSDFDPELDEDRTDPSSDECFYNYFNHGFDILISFPAARTPRFPGSELGEISASSSAQLVATKILLHGNVPGSFPFNRHRRSRWVIRLDAESREPWLTSEMPFSEVSAALKDVWHDTYKDENEEKQMQRGMVLNRGWGESPESSIELLGDLEESPTREKADEHGLGDAIGVMSNTELFGFPGMLFEVLKNDAVSCLTVF
;
A
#
# COMPACT_ATOMS: atom_id res chain seq x y z
N MET A 1 7.19 -19.33 -13.90
CA MET A 1 6.04 -19.84 -14.66
C MET A 1 4.84 -19.73 -13.75
N THR A 2 4.06 -18.68 -13.87
CA THR A 2 2.82 -18.44 -13.12
C THR A 2 1.70 -19.08 -13.92
N GLU A 3 1.12 -20.16 -13.38
CA GLU A 3 -0.10 -20.74 -13.93
C GLU A 3 -1.18 -19.65 -13.96
N ALA A 4 -1.62 -19.32 -15.17
CA ALA A 4 -2.87 -18.60 -15.36
C ALA A 4 -3.98 -19.40 -14.64
N PRO A 5 -4.94 -18.76 -13.98
CA PRO A 5 -6.10 -19.46 -13.45
C PRO A 5 -6.89 -19.98 -14.65
N SER A 6 -6.62 -21.24 -15.00
CA SER A 6 -7.49 -22.05 -15.84
C SER A 6 -8.85 -22.12 -15.16
N GLU A 7 -9.87 -22.62 -15.83
CA GLU A 7 -11.26 -22.89 -15.41
C GLU A 7 -11.46 -23.52 -14.00
N ALA A 8 -10.38 -23.73 -13.24
CA ALA A 8 -10.34 -24.15 -11.86
C ALA A 8 -10.66 -22.97 -10.94
N GLY A 9 -11.88 -22.90 -10.45
CA GLY A 9 -12.38 -21.87 -9.56
C GLY A 9 -11.48 -21.52 -8.36
N PHE A 10 -11.87 -20.53 -7.58
CA PHE A 10 -11.16 -20.06 -6.40
C PHE A 10 -11.01 -21.15 -5.33
N GLN A 11 -9.79 -21.58 -5.05
CA GLN A 11 -9.49 -22.61 -4.05
C GLN A 11 -9.58 -22.06 -2.63
N ILE A 12 -10.51 -22.60 -1.83
CA ILE A 12 -10.67 -22.23 -0.43
C ILE A 12 -9.62 -22.95 0.42
N GLN A 13 -8.92 -22.19 1.24
CA GLN A 13 -7.97 -22.67 2.23
C GLN A 13 -8.36 -22.07 3.60
N PRO A 14 -9.09 -22.83 4.47
CA PRO A 14 -9.45 -22.37 5.80
C PRO A 14 -8.20 -21.89 6.57
N ASP A 15 -8.34 -20.87 7.41
CA ASP A 15 -7.25 -20.24 8.18
C ASP A 15 -6.11 -19.65 7.33
N ARG A 16 -6.25 -19.63 6.00
CA ARG A 16 -5.18 -19.16 5.11
C ARG A 16 -5.65 -18.18 4.05
N GLY A 17 -6.72 -18.48 3.33
CA GLY A 17 -7.21 -17.59 2.27
C GLY A 17 -7.95 -18.27 1.14
N ILE A 18 -8.00 -17.58 -0.01
CA ILE A 18 -8.62 -18.06 -1.25
C ILE A 18 -7.59 -17.98 -2.38
N SER A 19 -7.21 -19.13 -2.93
CA SER A 19 -6.19 -19.24 -3.98
C SER A 19 -4.89 -18.52 -3.54
N TRP A 20 -4.48 -17.48 -4.25
CA TRP A 20 -3.30 -16.70 -3.94
C TRP A 20 -3.56 -15.55 -2.95
N ILE A 21 -4.83 -15.17 -2.72
CA ILE A 21 -5.20 -14.13 -1.74
C ILE A 21 -5.12 -14.75 -0.35
N THR A 22 -4.06 -14.43 0.38
CA THR A 22 -3.77 -15.04 1.68
C THR A 22 -3.88 -14.02 2.81
N LEU A 23 -4.38 -14.47 3.97
CA LEU A 23 -4.42 -13.67 5.19
C LEU A 23 -3.01 -13.19 5.54
N GLY A 24 -2.88 -11.96 6.03
CA GLY A 24 -1.62 -11.31 6.35
C GLY A 24 -0.88 -10.70 5.16
N SER A 25 -1.34 -10.91 3.91
CA SER A 25 -0.77 -10.22 2.75
C SER A 25 -0.96 -8.71 2.85
N SER A 26 0.02 -7.92 2.41
CA SER A 26 -0.11 -6.46 2.39
C SER A 26 -1.10 -6.00 1.31
N ILE A 27 -1.79 -4.90 1.57
CA ILE A 27 -2.70 -4.30 0.58
C ILE A 27 -1.96 -3.99 -0.73
N TYR A 28 -0.71 -3.51 -0.63
CA TYR A 28 0.15 -3.23 -1.77
C TYR A 28 0.31 -4.46 -2.68
N SER A 29 0.71 -5.60 -2.11
CA SER A 29 0.92 -6.83 -2.90
C SER A 29 -0.38 -7.38 -3.47
N VAL A 30 -1.50 -7.26 -2.73
CA VAL A 30 -2.81 -7.72 -3.20
C VAL A 30 -3.30 -6.87 -4.36
N ILE A 31 -3.33 -5.54 -4.23
CA ILE A 31 -3.79 -4.64 -5.31
C ILE A 31 -2.87 -4.75 -6.54
N THR A 32 -1.55 -4.78 -6.35
CA THR A 32 -0.60 -4.92 -7.47
C THR A 32 -0.87 -6.20 -8.27
N ARG A 33 -1.14 -7.32 -7.58
CA ARG A 33 -1.43 -8.59 -8.25
C ARG A 33 -2.82 -8.63 -8.88
N LEU A 34 -3.83 -7.99 -8.27
CA LEU A 34 -5.16 -7.84 -8.86
C LEU A 34 -5.09 -7.07 -10.18
N LYS A 35 -4.36 -5.94 -10.18
CA LYS A 35 -4.15 -5.11 -11.38
C LYS A 35 -3.37 -5.83 -12.49
N ALA A 36 -2.52 -6.78 -12.15
CA ALA A 36 -1.80 -7.60 -13.13
C ALA A 36 -2.71 -8.59 -13.89
N SER A 37 -3.97 -8.78 -13.45
CA SER A 37 -4.93 -9.69 -14.08
C SER A 37 -6.32 -9.05 -14.21
N PRO A 38 -6.45 -7.93 -14.95
CA PRO A 38 -7.69 -7.13 -15.00
C PRO A 38 -8.87 -7.90 -15.61
N HIS A 39 -8.60 -8.86 -16.50
CA HIS A 39 -9.62 -9.72 -17.10
C HIS A 39 -10.31 -10.67 -16.11
N ILE A 40 -9.68 -10.96 -14.97
CA ILE A 40 -10.26 -11.80 -13.91
C ILE A 40 -10.89 -10.94 -12.82
N TYR A 41 -10.25 -9.83 -12.48
CA TYR A 41 -10.62 -8.94 -11.40
C TYR A 41 -11.04 -7.59 -11.97
N THR A 42 -12.26 -7.56 -12.50
CA THR A 42 -12.86 -6.34 -13.03
C THR A 42 -13.51 -5.55 -11.90
N GLY A 43 -13.19 -4.25 -11.81
CA GLY A 43 -13.72 -3.36 -10.77
C GLY A 43 -13.11 -3.61 -9.39
N LEU A 44 -12.44 -2.61 -8.89
CA LEU A 44 -11.83 -2.57 -7.55
C LEU A 44 -12.39 -1.35 -6.83
N ASP A 45 -13.20 -1.57 -5.78
CA ASP A 45 -13.73 -0.50 -4.95
C ASP A 45 -12.99 -0.44 -3.63
N LEU A 46 -12.34 0.69 -3.37
CA LEU A 46 -11.62 0.94 -2.12
C LEU A 46 -12.44 1.85 -1.21
N SER A 47 -12.69 1.41 0.02
CA SER A 47 -13.33 2.18 1.06
C SER A 47 -12.41 2.29 2.27
N CYS A 48 -12.18 3.51 2.75
CA CYS A 48 -11.36 3.82 3.91
C CYS A 48 -11.91 5.03 4.66
N SER A 49 -11.45 5.24 5.88
CA SER A 49 -11.76 6.44 6.64
C SER A 49 -11.00 7.63 6.06
N ALA A 50 -11.70 8.73 5.78
CA ALA A 50 -11.07 9.98 5.36
C ALA A 50 -10.37 10.71 6.52
N VAL A 51 -10.83 10.51 7.75
CA VAL A 51 -10.31 11.18 8.95
C VAL A 51 -9.13 10.40 9.56
N GLU A 52 -9.29 9.08 9.67
CA GLU A 52 -8.32 8.20 10.32
C GLU A 52 -7.88 7.06 9.37
N PRO A 53 -7.20 7.37 8.26
CA PRO A 53 -6.91 6.39 7.23
C PRO A 53 -5.87 5.34 7.65
N LEU A 54 -5.09 5.61 8.70
CA LEU A 54 -4.00 4.75 9.16
C LEU A 54 -4.38 3.89 10.38
N THR A 55 -5.48 4.18 11.05
CA THR A 55 -5.94 3.45 12.24
C THR A 55 -7.17 2.61 11.95
N GLN A 56 -8.06 3.09 11.08
CA GLN A 56 -9.29 2.39 10.71
C GLN A 56 -9.06 1.33 9.64
N PRO A 57 -9.89 0.26 9.65
CA PRO A 57 -9.79 -0.79 8.65
C PRO A 57 -10.04 -0.27 7.22
N ILE A 58 -9.29 -0.86 6.27
CA ILE A 58 -9.44 -0.59 4.84
C ILE A 58 -10.21 -1.74 4.20
N ILE A 59 -11.21 -1.43 3.41
CA ILE A 59 -12.06 -2.41 2.74
C ILE A 59 -11.82 -2.32 1.23
N LEU A 60 -11.42 -3.43 0.64
CA LEU A 60 -11.30 -3.60 -0.81
C LEU A 60 -12.39 -4.56 -1.28
N SER A 61 -13.31 -4.07 -2.06
CA SER A 61 -14.40 -4.87 -2.64
C SER A 61 -14.10 -5.20 -4.09
N LEU A 62 -14.42 -6.44 -4.46
CA LEU A 62 -14.33 -6.99 -5.81
C LEU A 62 -15.77 -7.36 -6.23
N PRO A 63 -16.59 -6.37 -6.64
CA PRO A 63 -18.02 -6.57 -6.81
C PRO A 63 -18.35 -7.66 -7.84
N TYR A 64 -17.60 -7.73 -8.94
CA TYR A 64 -17.82 -8.72 -10.00
C TYR A 64 -17.32 -10.13 -9.65
N ASN A 65 -16.55 -10.28 -8.57
CA ASN A 65 -16.11 -11.57 -8.06
C ASN A 65 -16.88 -12.01 -6.81
N GLY A 66 -17.74 -11.15 -6.26
CA GLY A 66 -18.48 -11.38 -5.03
C GLY A 66 -17.61 -11.44 -3.77
N LEU A 67 -16.44 -10.78 -3.79
CA LEU A 67 -15.46 -10.81 -2.71
C LEU A 67 -15.34 -9.45 -2.02
N ARG A 68 -15.06 -9.48 -0.72
CA ARG A 68 -14.67 -8.33 0.08
C ARG A 68 -13.46 -8.70 0.94
N LEU A 69 -12.42 -7.87 0.87
CA LEU A 69 -11.17 -8.04 1.59
C LEU A 69 -11.06 -6.93 2.63
N ARG A 70 -10.80 -7.29 3.89
CA ARG A 70 -10.63 -6.31 4.96
C ARG A 70 -9.21 -6.33 5.49
N PHE A 71 -8.56 -5.18 5.42
CA PHE A 71 -7.21 -4.96 5.92
C PHE A 71 -7.27 -4.14 7.22
N ASP A 72 -6.31 -4.34 8.11
CA ASP A 72 -6.13 -3.40 9.22
C ASP A 72 -5.54 -2.06 8.73
N GLY A 73 -5.71 -1.00 9.52
CA GLY A 73 -5.16 0.31 9.20
C GLY A 73 -3.65 0.40 9.41
N PRO A 74 -3.12 0.02 10.59
CA PRO A 74 -1.71 0.25 10.93
C PRO A 74 -0.73 -0.54 10.06
N ASP A 75 -0.94 -1.84 9.88
CA ASP A 75 -0.04 -2.72 9.12
C ASP A 75 -0.49 -2.91 7.67
N GLN A 76 -1.71 -2.51 7.33
CA GLN A 76 -2.36 -2.73 6.04
C GLN A 76 -2.29 -4.18 5.59
N ARG A 77 -2.55 -5.10 6.54
CA ARG A 77 -2.54 -6.55 6.34
C ARG A 77 -3.94 -7.10 6.23
N LEU A 78 -4.12 -8.05 5.32
CA LEU A 78 -5.40 -8.73 5.11
C LEU A 78 -5.78 -9.56 6.35
N ARG A 79 -6.92 -9.23 6.95
CA ARG A 79 -7.42 -9.85 8.17
C ARG A 79 -8.60 -10.76 7.94
N LEU A 80 -9.42 -10.41 6.95
CA LEU A 80 -10.67 -11.11 6.68
C LEU A 80 -10.94 -11.11 5.17
N ILE A 81 -11.33 -12.28 4.67
CA ILE A 81 -11.84 -12.45 3.32
C ILE A 81 -13.30 -12.86 3.42
N GLU A 82 -14.19 -12.09 2.83
CA GLU A 82 -15.62 -12.38 2.79
C GLU A 82 -16.04 -12.74 1.36
N VAL A 83 -16.78 -13.82 1.21
CA VAL A 83 -17.55 -14.13 -0.01
C VAL A 83 -18.98 -13.69 0.26
N LEU A 84 -19.47 -12.73 -0.49
CA LEU A 84 -20.80 -12.14 -0.32
C LEU A 84 -21.78 -12.63 -1.39
N ASP A 85 -21.26 -13.09 -2.51
CA ASP A 85 -22.05 -13.66 -3.60
C ASP A 85 -21.34 -14.88 -4.19
N PHE A 86 -21.97 -16.05 -4.07
CA PHE A 86 -21.44 -17.31 -4.59
C PHE A 86 -21.79 -17.55 -6.06
N SER A 87 -22.64 -16.72 -6.65
CA SER A 87 -23.08 -16.88 -8.04
C SER A 87 -22.05 -16.32 -9.04
N LEU A 88 -21.30 -15.29 -8.62
CA LEU A 88 -20.36 -14.55 -9.47
C LEU A 88 -19.07 -15.30 -9.74
N SER A 89 -18.65 -16.16 -8.83
CA SER A 89 -17.40 -16.91 -8.95
C SER A 89 -17.58 -18.37 -8.52
N THR A 90 -16.77 -19.25 -9.07
CA THR A 90 -16.74 -20.66 -8.65
C THR A 90 -15.77 -20.85 -7.50
N PHE A 91 -16.27 -21.33 -6.36
CA PHE A 91 -15.44 -21.62 -5.18
C PHE A 91 -15.31 -23.13 -5.01
N VAL A 92 -14.09 -23.59 -4.71
CA VAL A 92 -13.76 -25.02 -4.65
C VAL A 92 -13.01 -25.32 -3.34
N TYR A 93 -13.38 -26.40 -2.67
CA TYR A 93 -12.66 -26.93 -1.52
C TYR A 93 -12.30 -28.39 -1.76
N LYS A 94 -11.01 -28.74 -1.69
CA LYS A 94 -10.51 -30.11 -1.94
C LYS A 94 -11.10 -30.72 -3.22
N ASN A 95 -11.08 -29.98 -4.33
CA ASN A 95 -11.61 -30.38 -5.65
C ASN A 95 -13.15 -30.56 -5.71
N THR A 96 -13.87 -30.12 -4.68
CA THR A 96 -15.33 -30.17 -4.66
C THR A 96 -15.88 -28.74 -4.69
N ALA A 97 -16.78 -28.46 -5.65
CA ALA A 97 -17.42 -27.15 -5.74
C ALA A 97 -18.31 -26.88 -4.52
N LEU A 98 -18.22 -25.64 -4.02
CA LEU A 98 -19.00 -25.17 -2.87
C LEU A 98 -20.50 -25.13 -3.20
N VAL A 99 -20.83 -24.64 -4.40
CA VAL A 99 -22.19 -24.58 -4.93
C VAL A 99 -22.31 -25.61 -6.06
N ARG A 100 -23.26 -26.48 -5.97
CA ARG A 100 -23.57 -27.43 -7.03
C ARG A 100 -24.43 -26.71 -8.07
N ARG A 101 -23.86 -26.39 -9.21
CA ARG A 101 -24.62 -25.98 -10.37
C ARG A 101 -25.29 -27.23 -10.94
N ALA A 102 -26.62 -27.19 -11.17
CA ALA A 102 -27.30 -28.23 -11.88
C ALA A 102 -26.64 -28.38 -13.27
N LYS A 103 -26.21 -29.59 -13.62
CA LYS A 103 -25.77 -29.85 -14.99
C LYS A 103 -27.01 -29.63 -15.87
N SER A 104 -26.91 -28.75 -16.85
CA SER A 104 -27.89 -28.60 -17.92
C SER A 104 -27.95 -29.89 -18.70
N SER A 105 -28.76 -30.84 -18.25
CA SER A 105 -29.33 -31.90 -19.10
C SER A 105 -30.57 -31.30 -19.74
N ASP A 106 -30.77 -31.58 -21.01
CA ASP A 106 -31.79 -31.05 -21.91
C ASP A 106 -33.24 -31.33 -21.49
N ASP A 107 -33.58 -31.34 -20.21
CA ASP A 107 -34.92 -31.49 -19.72
C ASP A 107 -35.47 -30.18 -19.16
N VAL A 108 -36.38 -29.67 -19.93
CA VAL A 108 -37.21 -28.50 -19.76
C VAL A 108 -38.06 -28.61 -18.49
N ASN A 109 -37.56 -28.07 -17.35
CA ASN A 109 -38.39 -27.53 -16.28
C ASN A 109 -37.69 -26.30 -15.70
N GLN A 110 -38.12 -25.14 -16.17
CA GLN A 110 -37.51 -23.82 -15.99
C GLN A 110 -37.71 -23.17 -14.61
N ASP A 111 -38.09 -23.91 -13.57
CA ASP A 111 -38.42 -23.34 -12.25
C ASP A 111 -37.49 -23.73 -11.09
N GLU A 112 -36.41 -24.49 -11.33
CA GLU A 112 -35.40 -24.68 -10.29
C GLU A 112 -34.37 -23.53 -10.32
N VAL A 113 -34.67 -22.50 -9.56
CA VAL A 113 -33.70 -21.43 -9.24
C VAL A 113 -32.42 -22.08 -8.68
N SER A 114 -31.34 -22.01 -9.43
CA SER A 114 -30.02 -22.48 -8.96
C SER A 114 -29.73 -21.88 -7.60
N PRO A 115 -29.34 -22.68 -6.58
CA PRO A 115 -29.14 -22.18 -5.23
C PRO A 115 -28.06 -21.09 -5.27
N SER A 116 -28.37 -19.91 -4.75
CA SER A 116 -27.48 -18.73 -4.69
C SER A 116 -26.27 -18.93 -3.77
N GLY A 117 -26.17 -20.08 -3.06
CA GLY A 117 -25.08 -20.38 -2.14
C GLY A 117 -25.07 -21.85 -1.72
N PRO A 118 -24.06 -22.29 -0.94
CA PRO A 118 -23.97 -23.67 -0.46
C PRO A 118 -25.05 -23.97 0.59
N THR A 119 -25.67 -25.14 0.48
CA THR A 119 -26.65 -25.60 1.49
C THR A 119 -25.94 -26.12 2.73
N PHE A 120 -26.60 -26.02 3.90
CA PHE A 120 -26.04 -26.53 5.15
C PHE A 120 -25.64 -28.01 5.05
N ARG A 121 -26.50 -28.87 4.47
CA ARG A 121 -26.20 -30.28 4.31
C ARG A 121 -24.96 -30.54 3.47
N HIS A 122 -24.73 -29.73 2.44
CA HIS A 122 -23.52 -29.85 1.61
C HIS A 122 -22.26 -29.47 2.38
N VAL A 123 -22.32 -28.35 3.10
CA VAL A 123 -21.21 -27.85 3.95
C VAL A 123 -20.91 -28.86 5.08
N TYR A 124 -21.93 -29.25 5.86
CA TYR A 124 -21.78 -30.04 7.07
C TYR A 124 -21.47 -31.51 6.79
N SER A 125 -22.14 -32.13 5.80
CA SER A 125 -22.01 -33.58 5.59
C SER A 125 -20.95 -33.96 4.56
N ARG A 126 -20.58 -33.06 3.64
CA ARG A 126 -19.70 -33.43 2.51
C ARG A 126 -18.40 -32.67 2.42
N LEU A 127 -18.39 -31.38 2.79
CA LEU A 127 -17.20 -30.54 2.60
C LEU A 127 -16.32 -30.50 3.85
N PHE A 128 -16.86 -30.03 4.97
CA PHE A 128 -16.07 -29.74 6.17
C PHE A 128 -16.31 -30.73 7.31
N GLY A 129 -17.43 -31.43 7.31
CA GLY A 129 -17.80 -32.38 8.36
C GLY A 129 -18.52 -31.70 9.54
N PRO A 130 -18.83 -32.50 10.59
CA PRO A 130 -19.47 -32.00 11.80
C PRO A 130 -18.60 -30.97 12.55
N THR A 131 -19.27 -29.98 13.14
CA THR A 131 -18.64 -28.97 13.99
C THR A 131 -19.58 -28.63 15.16
N TYR A 132 -19.08 -27.85 16.09
CA TYR A 132 -19.87 -27.38 17.23
C TYR A 132 -21.02 -26.46 16.80
N ALA A 133 -22.01 -26.31 17.69
CA ALA A 133 -23.09 -25.35 17.48
C ALA A 133 -22.52 -23.94 17.27
N GLY A 134 -23.09 -23.25 16.30
CA GLY A 134 -22.78 -21.87 16.00
C GLY A 134 -23.63 -20.89 16.79
N GLU A 135 -23.72 -19.67 16.33
CA GLU A 135 -24.39 -18.55 16.98
C GLU A 135 -25.60 -18.11 16.16
N TYR A 136 -26.76 -18.02 16.82
CA TYR A 136 -27.97 -17.49 16.20
C TYR A 136 -28.19 -16.05 16.65
N THR A 137 -28.45 -15.19 15.69
CA THR A 137 -28.84 -13.80 15.90
C THR A 137 -30.27 -13.61 15.42
N ALA A 138 -31.14 -13.14 16.32
CA ALA A 138 -32.52 -12.85 15.98
C ALA A 138 -32.62 -11.70 14.97
N PRO A 139 -33.62 -11.69 14.09
CA PRO A 139 -33.81 -10.62 13.12
C PRO A 139 -34.21 -9.31 13.82
N GLU A 140 -33.94 -8.20 13.14
CA GLU A 140 -34.46 -6.89 13.51
C GLU A 140 -35.98 -6.83 13.30
N ALA A 141 -36.63 -5.85 13.95
CA ALA A 141 -38.08 -5.66 13.87
C ALA A 141 -38.53 -5.53 12.40
N GLY A 142 -39.45 -6.41 11.98
CA GLY A 142 -40.00 -6.42 10.61
C GLY A 142 -39.35 -7.40 9.66
N VAL A 143 -38.24 -8.06 10.02
CA VAL A 143 -37.57 -9.09 9.24
C VAL A 143 -38.01 -10.47 9.73
N SER A 144 -38.34 -11.39 8.82
CA SER A 144 -38.82 -12.73 9.16
C SER A 144 -37.70 -13.76 9.37
N GLU A 145 -36.48 -13.45 8.94
CA GLU A 145 -35.33 -14.35 8.96
C GLU A 145 -34.26 -13.83 9.90
N GLY A 146 -33.83 -14.68 10.83
CA GLY A 146 -32.62 -14.48 11.62
C GLY A 146 -31.39 -15.02 10.90
N THR A 147 -30.25 -14.85 11.54
CA THR A 147 -28.95 -15.24 10.98
C THR A 147 -28.28 -16.27 11.87
N TYR A 148 -27.86 -17.40 11.30
CA TYR A 148 -27.07 -18.41 11.98
C TYR A 148 -25.66 -18.47 11.41
N VAL A 149 -24.66 -18.30 12.27
CA VAL A 149 -23.24 -18.38 11.88
C VAL A 149 -22.67 -19.72 12.33
N LEU A 150 -22.31 -20.56 11.37
CA LEU A 150 -21.65 -21.84 11.60
C LEU A 150 -20.14 -21.68 11.41
N SER A 151 -19.38 -21.93 12.47
CA SER A 151 -17.93 -21.75 12.46
C SER A 151 -17.17 -23.07 12.38
N TYR A 152 -16.12 -23.03 11.59
CA TYR A 152 -15.03 -24.01 11.53
C TYR A 152 -13.71 -23.27 11.84
N PRO A 153 -12.63 -23.97 12.19
CA PRO A 153 -11.33 -23.32 12.29
C PRO A 153 -10.96 -22.62 10.99
N GLY A 154 -10.78 -21.29 11.07
CA GLY A 154 -10.42 -20.44 9.94
C GLY A 154 -11.51 -20.15 8.92
N LEU A 155 -12.75 -20.57 9.16
CA LEU A 155 -13.84 -20.42 8.19
C LEU A 155 -15.20 -20.32 8.91
N ALA A 156 -16.11 -19.48 8.41
CA ALA A 156 -17.49 -19.43 8.89
C ALA A 156 -18.47 -19.25 7.74
N PHE A 157 -19.66 -19.82 7.88
CA PHE A 157 -20.78 -19.68 6.96
C PHE A 157 -21.96 -19.00 7.65
N THR A 158 -22.62 -18.11 6.94
CA THR A 158 -23.79 -17.36 7.42
C THR A 158 -25.03 -17.87 6.72
N PHE A 159 -25.94 -18.52 7.47
CA PHE A 159 -27.18 -19.07 6.97
C PHE A 159 -28.39 -18.23 7.41
N PRO A 160 -29.34 -17.93 6.51
CA PRO A 160 -30.62 -17.36 6.89
C PRO A 160 -31.50 -18.45 7.47
N VAL A 161 -32.14 -18.16 8.61
CA VAL A 161 -33.04 -19.10 9.30
C VAL A 161 -34.34 -18.40 9.61
N LYS A 162 -35.48 -18.99 9.27
CA LYS A 162 -36.80 -18.46 9.61
C LYS A 162 -36.94 -18.38 11.14
N HIS A 163 -37.15 -17.18 11.66
CA HIS A 163 -37.17 -16.93 13.12
C HIS A 163 -38.21 -17.81 13.86
N LYS A 164 -39.37 -18.02 13.25
CA LYS A 164 -40.43 -18.86 13.83
C LYS A 164 -40.06 -20.35 14.00
N ALA A 165 -39.07 -20.82 13.26
CA ALA A 165 -38.59 -22.20 13.32
C ALA A 165 -37.39 -22.37 14.27
N TRP A 166 -36.80 -21.27 14.73
CA TRP A 166 -35.66 -21.31 15.65
C TRP A 166 -36.10 -21.59 17.09
N SER A 167 -35.45 -22.52 17.73
CA SER A 167 -35.60 -22.82 19.15
C SER A 167 -34.27 -23.34 19.71
N GLU A 168 -33.81 -22.79 20.81
CA GLU A 168 -32.62 -23.26 21.51
C GLU A 168 -32.70 -24.68 22.05
N LYS A 169 -33.96 -25.20 22.20
CA LYS A 169 -34.23 -26.55 22.70
C LYS A 169 -34.12 -27.63 21.63
N VAL A 170 -34.09 -27.24 20.36
CA VAL A 170 -34.01 -28.16 19.22
C VAL A 170 -32.58 -28.21 18.73
N ASP A 171 -32.12 -29.40 18.38
CA ASP A 171 -30.80 -29.58 17.80
C ASP A 171 -30.62 -28.70 16.55
N PHE A 172 -29.57 -27.90 16.52
CA PHE A 172 -29.30 -26.99 15.42
C PHE A 172 -29.14 -27.70 14.08
N VAL A 173 -28.64 -28.94 14.07
CA VAL A 173 -28.46 -29.72 12.85
C VAL A 173 -29.83 -30.03 12.21
N SER A 174 -30.82 -30.32 13.04
CA SER A 174 -32.19 -30.59 12.59
C SER A 174 -32.83 -29.34 11.97
N ILE A 175 -32.66 -28.16 12.61
CA ILE A 175 -33.19 -26.88 12.11
C ILE A 175 -32.51 -26.53 10.80
N LEU A 176 -31.16 -26.52 10.77
CA LEU A 176 -30.39 -26.13 9.61
C LEU A 176 -30.52 -27.10 8.42
N SER A 177 -30.87 -28.35 8.69
CA SER A 177 -31.16 -29.35 7.63
C SER A 177 -32.57 -29.28 7.08
N SER A 178 -33.46 -28.50 7.70
CA SER A 178 -34.87 -28.36 7.28
C SER A 178 -35.05 -27.24 6.23
N ASN A 179 -36.28 -27.16 5.69
CA ASN A 179 -36.66 -26.07 4.78
C ASN A 179 -36.82 -24.69 5.48
N ALA A 180 -36.57 -24.64 6.78
CA ALA A 180 -36.54 -23.38 7.51
C ALA A 180 -35.23 -22.58 7.30
N THR A 181 -34.21 -23.24 6.75
CA THR A 181 -32.90 -22.65 6.49
C THR A 181 -32.66 -22.58 5.00
N GLY A 182 -32.34 -21.37 4.53
CA GLY A 182 -31.90 -21.12 3.16
C GLY A 182 -30.42 -21.49 2.93
N PRO A 183 -29.95 -21.43 1.68
CA PRO A 183 -28.52 -21.53 1.37
C PRO A 183 -27.73 -20.42 2.05
N ALA A 184 -26.43 -20.65 2.28
CA ALA A 184 -25.58 -19.66 2.92
C ALA A 184 -25.53 -18.35 2.08
N LYS A 185 -25.72 -17.22 2.74
CA LYS A 185 -25.66 -15.89 2.14
C LYS A 185 -24.23 -15.33 2.08
N ALA A 186 -23.35 -15.77 3.01
CA ALA A 186 -21.98 -15.33 3.06
C ALA A 186 -21.05 -16.40 3.63
N MET A 187 -19.77 -16.27 3.33
CA MET A 187 -18.69 -17.05 3.92
C MET A 187 -17.56 -16.10 4.31
N ALA A 188 -16.96 -16.33 5.48
CA ALA A 188 -15.84 -15.57 6.00
C ALA A 188 -14.62 -16.48 6.21
N ILE A 189 -13.43 -16.06 5.77
CA ILE A 189 -12.15 -16.72 6.04
C ILE A 189 -11.30 -15.79 6.90
N PHE A 190 -10.85 -16.31 8.02
CA PHE A 190 -10.11 -15.59 9.05
C PHE A 190 -9.06 -16.50 9.68
N SER A 191 -8.18 -15.96 10.52
CA SER A 191 -7.22 -16.77 11.27
C SER A 191 -7.72 -16.99 12.70
N GLY A 192 -7.93 -18.26 13.08
CA GLY A 192 -8.35 -18.64 14.43
C GLY A 192 -9.34 -19.80 14.48
N SER A 193 -9.75 -20.16 15.69
CA SER A 193 -10.57 -21.36 15.95
C SER A 193 -12.05 -21.16 15.67
N SER A 194 -12.62 -19.98 15.96
CA SER A 194 -14.03 -19.68 15.73
C SER A 194 -14.24 -18.21 15.39
N TRP A 195 -15.29 -17.92 14.63
CA TRP A 195 -15.65 -16.53 14.28
C TRP A 195 -16.04 -15.71 15.50
N THR A 196 -16.74 -16.31 16.45
CA THR A 196 -17.17 -15.63 17.67
C THR A 196 -16.00 -15.08 18.49
N GLU A 197 -14.91 -15.86 18.58
CA GLU A 197 -13.70 -15.42 19.28
C GLU A 197 -12.90 -14.39 18.47
N VAL A 198 -12.80 -14.58 17.15
CA VAL A 198 -11.94 -13.78 16.30
C VAL A 198 -12.55 -12.41 16.00
N ARG A 199 -13.86 -12.30 15.83
CA ARG A 199 -14.52 -11.05 15.42
C ARG A 199 -14.24 -9.87 16.35
N SER A 200 -14.12 -10.11 17.66
CA SER A 200 -13.83 -9.07 18.66
C SER A 200 -12.38 -8.60 18.63
N ASN A 201 -11.47 -9.46 18.17
CA ASN A 201 -10.03 -9.23 18.15
C ASN A 201 -9.43 -9.18 16.74
N LEU A 202 -10.27 -9.04 15.72
CA LEU A 202 -9.86 -9.14 14.32
C LEU A 202 -8.74 -8.18 13.95
N TYR A 203 -8.76 -6.97 14.50
CA TYR A 203 -7.78 -5.91 14.20
C TYR A 203 -6.80 -5.64 15.35
N THR A 204 -7.01 -6.20 16.53
CA THR A 204 -6.17 -5.96 17.72
C THR A 204 -5.07 -7.00 17.89
N LYS A 205 -5.30 -8.25 17.45
CA LYS A 205 -4.23 -9.26 17.43
C LYS A 205 -3.23 -8.97 16.33
N PRO A 206 -1.93 -9.25 16.52
CA PRO A 206 -0.96 -9.20 15.44
C PRO A 206 -1.39 -10.06 14.24
N PRO A 207 -1.14 -9.63 12.99
CA PRO A 207 -1.45 -10.42 11.81
C PRO A 207 -0.66 -11.71 11.78
N VAL A 208 -1.29 -12.78 11.30
CA VAL A 208 -0.55 -13.99 10.92
C VAL A 208 0.00 -13.74 9.51
N TYR A 209 1.31 -13.78 9.40
CA TYR A 209 1.96 -13.55 8.11
C TYR A 209 1.95 -14.83 7.28
N PRO A 210 1.62 -14.76 5.98
CA PRO A 210 1.64 -15.93 5.14
C PRO A 210 3.07 -16.43 5.01
N ARG A 211 3.31 -17.68 5.34
CA ARG A 211 4.54 -18.35 4.94
C ARG A 211 4.50 -18.47 3.43
N SER A 212 5.38 -17.77 2.74
CA SER A 212 5.44 -17.87 1.28
C SER A 212 5.63 -19.32 0.87
N PRO A 213 4.79 -19.90 -0.02
CA PRO A 213 5.00 -21.23 -0.55
C PRO A 213 6.35 -21.40 -1.26
N ALA A 214 6.91 -20.28 -1.75
CA ALA A 214 8.24 -20.25 -2.36
C ALA A 214 9.37 -20.52 -1.37
N LEU A 215 9.11 -20.42 -0.06
CA LEU A 215 10.09 -20.70 1.02
C LEU A 215 10.08 -22.16 1.47
N ILE A 216 9.11 -22.96 1.04
CA ILE A 216 9.10 -24.41 1.33
C ILE A 216 10.11 -25.06 0.39
N GLY A 217 11.37 -25.18 0.84
CA GLY A 217 12.45 -25.86 0.10
C GLY A 217 13.53 -24.96 -0.50
N LYS A 218 13.46 -23.63 -0.32
CA LYS A 218 14.59 -22.73 -0.59
C LYS A 218 15.22 -22.30 0.71
N SER A 219 16.56 -22.22 0.72
CA SER A 219 17.30 -21.67 1.85
C SER A 219 16.77 -20.26 2.18
N VAL A 220 16.70 -19.94 3.46
CA VAL A 220 16.25 -18.63 4.00
C VAL A 220 16.98 -17.43 3.36
N GLU A 221 18.13 -17.70 2.74
CA GLU A 221 19.04 -16.73 2.12
C GLU A 221 18.53 -16.12 0.79
N THR A 222 17.45 -16.63 0.19
CA THR A 222 17.04 -16.21 -1.17
C THR A 222 15.82 -15.30 -1.23
N VAL A 223 15.17 -15.01 -0.10
CA VAL A 223 14.02 -14.10 -0.05
C VAL A 223 14.33 -13.00 0.95
N PRO A 224 14.28 -11.72 0.53
CA PRO A 224 14.49 -10.58 1.43
C PRO A 224 13.53 -10.66 2.62
N ASP A 225 14.06 -10.48 3.82
CA ASP A 225 13.25 -10.43 5.03
C ASP A 225 12.39 -9.16 5.05
N GLU A 226 11.17 -9.28 5.50
CA GLU A 226 10.27 -8.11 5.55
C GLU A 226 10.69 -7.15 6.67
N ILE A 227 10.71 -5.85 6.33
CA ILE A 227 10.91 -4.78 7.31
C ILE A 227 9.56 -4.51 7.99
N GLU A 228 9.50 -4.65 9.30
CA GLU A 228 8.29 -4.41 10.09
C GLU A 228 8.18 -2.96 10.58
N GLU A 229 9.31 -2.37 10.96
CA GLU A 229 9.39 -1.03 11.54
C GLU A 229 10.73 -0.39 11.19
N VAL A 230 10.73 0.90 10.95
CA VAL A 230 11.94 1.72 10.79
C VAL A 230 12.08 2.64 11.98
N ARG A 231 13.14 2.48 12.76
CA ARG A 231 13.46 3.37 13.88
C ARG A 231 14.37 4.48 13.42
N VAL A 232 13.94 5.72 13.60
CA VAL A 232 14.73 6.92 13.31
C VAL A 232 15.37 7.37 14.62
N LEU A 233 16.70 7.29 14.68
CA LEU A 233 17.49 7.52 15.92
C LEU A 233 18.12 8.91 15.97
N GLY A 234 17.86 9.76 14.96
CA GLY A 234 18.48 11.07 14.82
C GLY A 234 19.91 11.02 14.22
N GLY A 235 20.39 12.16 13.75
CA GLY A 235 21.74 12.27 13.16
C GLY A 235 21.94 11.39 11.91
N GLY A 236 20.89 11.12 11.14
CA GLY A 236 20.96 10.27 9.95
C GLY A 236 21.09 8.78 10.24
N ARG A 237 20.90 8.34 11.48
CA ARG A 237 20.94 6.93 11.88
C ARG A 237 19.55 6.31 11.90
N LEU A 238 19.42 5.17 11.25
CA LEU A 238 18.18 4.39 11.20
C LEU A 238 18.46 2.94 11.57
N GLU A 239 17.46 2.29 12.14
CA GLU A 239 17.47 0.86 12.42
C GLU A 239 16.24 0.23 11.79
N LEU A 240 16.45 -0.69 10.84
CA LEU A 240 15.38 -1.43 10.18
C LEU A 240 15.11 -2.72 10.95
N ILE A 241 13.94 -2.81 11.57
CA ILE A 241 13.52 -4.01 12.31
C ILE A 241 12.98 -5.01 11.32
N ARG A 242 13.67 -6.12 11.19
CA ARG A 242 13.33 -7.24 10.30
C ARG A 242 12.53 -8.28 11.04
N ARG A 243 11.66 -8.98 10.31
CA ARG A 243 10.78 -10.00 10.90
C ARG A 243 11.54 -11.19 11.47
N SER A 244 12.49 -11.72 10.73
CA SER A 244 13.14 -13.01 11.04
C SER A 244 14.63 -12.87 11.30
N SER A 245 15.26 -11.79 10.81
CA SER A 245 16.69 -11.52 10.91
C SER A 245 16.96 -10.42 11.94
N PRO A 246 18.21 -10.30 12.43
CA PRO A 246 18.61 -9.20 13.29
C PRO A 246 18.33 -7.84 12.65
N PRO A 247 18.09 -6.78 13.45
CA PRO A 247 17.93 -5.44 12.94
C PRO A 247 19.10 -5.00 12.06
N LEU A 248 18.82 -4.21 11.02
CA LEU A 248 19.80 -3.64 10.12
C LEU A 248 19.99 -2.16 10.43
N ALA A 249 21.21 -1.73 10.70
CA ALA A 249 21.56 -0.32 10.88
C ALA A 249 21.91 0.31 9.53
N ILE A 250 21.33 1.48 9.26
CA ILE A 250 21.71 2.36 8.14
C ILE A 250 22.19 3.69 8.74
N THR A 251 23.39 4.11 8.36
CA THR A 251 23.93 5.43 8.69
C THR A 251 24.03 6.24 7.40
N LEU A 252 23.26 7.31 7.30
CA LEU A 252 23.32 8.20 6.14
C LEU A 252 24.68 8.85 6.05
N SER A 253 25.20 9.02 4.84
CA SER A 253 26.55 9.50 4.50
C SER A 253 27.69 8.51 4.81
N GLU A 254 27.37 7.29 5.26
CA GLU A 254 28.36 6.22 5.51
C GLU A 254 28.01 4.91 4.79
N THR A 255 26.72 4.49 4.86
CA THR A 255 26.27 3.23 4.25
C THR A 255 26.39 3.26 2.74
N THR A 256 27.06 2.29 2.16
CA THR A 256 27.33 2.21 0.71
C THR A 256 26.22 1.47 -0.03
N PRO A 257 26.09 1.65 -1.37
CA PRO A 257 25.19 0.85 -2.19
C PRO A 257 25.40 -0.65 -2.09
N GLN A 258 26.67 -1.07 -1.91
CA GLN A 258 27.04 -2.48 -1.76
C GLN A 258 26.50 -3.07 -0.46
N ASP A 259 26.61 -2.32 0.65
CA ASP A 259 26.05 -2.72 1.94
C ASP A 259 24.54 -2.89 1.86
N LEU A 260 23.86 -1.91 1.20
CA LEU A 260 22.41 -2.00 1.01
C LEU A 260 21.99 -3.23 0.20
N VAL A 261 22.69 -3.52 -0.89
CA VAL A 261 22.39 -4.71 -1.73
C VAL A 261 22.72 -6.01 -1.00
N ALA A 262 23.78 -6.02 -0.19
CA ALA A 262 24.16 -7.20 0.60
C ALA A 262 23.10 -7.54 1.67
N ASP A 263 22.55 -6.51 2.33
CA ASP A 263 21.66 -6.68 3.48
C ASP A 263 20.16 -6.69 3.12
N LEU A 264 19.74 -5.89 2.13
CA LEU A 264 18.35 -5.77 1.68
C LEU A 264 18.06 -6.56 0.40
N GLY A 265 19.10 -6.99 -0.30
CA GLY A 265 18.98 -7.50 -1.66
C GLY A 265 18.97 -6.38 -2.71
N PRO A 266 18.88 -6.73 -4.00
CA PRO A 266 18.82 -5.73 -5.07
C PRO A 266 17.55 -4.90 -4.95
N PRO A 267 17.59 -3.59 -5.28
CA PRO A 267 16.40 -2.76 -5.32
C PRO A 267 15.42 -3.26 -6.38
N ASP A 268 14.11 -3.05 -6.14
CA ASP A 268 13.06 -3.39 -7.11
C ASP A 268 13.19 -2.57 -8.41
N ALA A 269 13.66 -1.31 -8.29
CA ALA A 269 13.98 -0.42 -9.41
C ALA A 269 15.07 0.59 -9.05
N ILE A 270 15.76 1.11 -10.06
CA ILE A 270 16.74 2.19 -9.92
C ILE A 270 16.28 3.36 -10.79
N TYR A 271 16.01 4.49 -10.16
CA TYR A 271 15.63 5.71 -10.85
C TYR A 271 16.79 6.70 -10.82
N ARG A 272 17.29 7.12 -12.00
CA ARG A 272 18.34 8.13 -12.13
C ARG A 272 17.71 9.51 -12.25
N LYS A 273 18.18 10.46 -11.44
CA LYS A 273 17.72 11.84 -11.47
C LYS A 273 18.43 12.57 -12.62
N HIS A 274 17.77 12.67 -13.78
CA HIS A 274 18.25 13.53 -14.86
C HIS A 274 17.74 14.95 -14.66
N ASP A 275 18.52 15.77 -13.96
CA ASP A 275 18.18 17.18 -13.76
C ASP A 275 18.72 18.02 -14.92
N ARG A 276 18.06 17.98 -16.07
CA ARG A 276 18.40 18.85 -17.21
C ARG A 276 18.13 20.33 -16.96
N ARG A 277 17.39 20.68 -15.90
CA ARG A 277 17.02 22.08 -15.59
C ARG A 277 18.15 22.87 -14.91
N ILE A 278 19.05 22.23 -14.19
CA ILE A 278 20.16 22.91 -13.51
C ILE A 278 21.21 23.40 -14.50
N SER A 279 21.39 22.75 -15.66
CA SER A 279 22.36 23.16 -16.66
C SER A 279 22.05 24.50 -17.36
N ILE A 280 20.79 24.97 -17.31
CA ILE A 280 20.39 26.25 -17.93
C ILE A 280 20.92 27.45 -17.13
N HIS A 281 21.06 27.32 -15.82
CA HIS A 281 21.57 28.39 -14.96
C HIS A 281 23.10 28.37 -14.77
N ALA A 282 23.79 27.32 -15.16
CA ALA A 282 25.24 27.23 -15.08
C ALA A 282 25.99 27.93 -16.24
N LYS A 283 25.31 28.41 -17.27
CA LYS A 283 25.88 29.10 -18.44
C LYS A 283 25.99 30.63 -18.25
N GLY A 284 26.50 31.07 -17.15
CA GLY A 284 26.80 32.49 -16.86
C GLY A 284 28.26 32.80 -16.75
N LYS A 285 29.14 32.36 -17.69
CA LYS A 285 30.45 32.98 -17.90
C LYS A 285 30.60 33.35 -19.37
N PRO A 286 30.82 34.64 -19.70
CA PRO A 286 30.97 35.08 -21.08
C PRO A 286 32.35 34.67 -21.59
N THR A 287 32.42 33.68 -22.47
CA THR A 287 33.55 33.51 -23.35
C THR A 287 33.26 34.20 -24.65
N ASN A 288 34.04 35.26 -24.89
CA ASN A 288 34.17 35.97 -26.18
C ASN A 288 34.28 34.96 -27.34
N ARG A 289 33.29 34.94 -28.21
CA ARG A 289 33.53 34.47 -29.59
C ARG A 289 32.71 35.26 -30.58
N ARG A 290 33.45 35.69 -31.58
CA ARG A 290 33.20 36.61 -32.67
C ARG A 290 31.87 36.38 -33.44
N GLN A 291 31.33 37.52 -33.84
CA GLN A 291 30.24 37.73 -34.75
C GLN A 291 30.41 37.00 -36.07
N SER A 292 29.36 36.41 -36.57
CA SER A 292 29.01 36.49 -37.97
C SER A 292 27.49 36.63 -38.09
N SER A 293 27.15 37.63 -38.85
CA SER A 293 25.84 38.15 -39.19
C SER A 293 24.99 37.20 -40.01
N VAL A 294 23.65 37.20 -39.84
CA VAL A 294 22.62 37.51 -40.84
C VAL A 294 21.23 37.43 -40.23
N SER A 295 20.43 38.41 -40.60
CA SER A 295 19.14 38.86 -40.12
C SER A 295 17.92 38.02 -40.59
N PRO A 296 16.69 38.57 -40.51
CA PRO A 296 15.74 38.43 -39.40
C PRO A 296 14.38 37.85 -39.86
N GLY A 297 13.54 37.48 -38.94
CA GLY A 297 12.13 37.25 -39.24
C GLY A 297 11.31 36.55 -38.18
N LEU A 298 10.51 37.35 -37.42
CA LEU A 298 9.15 37.08 -36.96
C LEU A 298 8.87 35.73 -36.22
N ASP A 299 8.35 35.62 -35.07
CA ASP A 299 7.37 36.26 -34.24
C ASP A 299 7.31 35.56 -32.85
N PRO A 300 6.94 36.21 -31.75
CA PRO A 300 6.97 35.60 -30.42
C PRO A 300 5.56 35.18 -30.01
N GLN A 301 5.26 33.93 -30.10
CA GLN A 301 4.18 33.27 -29.36
C GLN A 301 4.52 31.77 -29.26
N ALA A 302 5.12 31.38 -28.17
CA ALA A 302 5.24 29.98 -27.82
C ALA A 302 5.05 29.83 -26.33
N LEU A 303 3.92 29.44 -26.05
CA LEU A 303 3.37 28.64 -24.97
C LEU A 303 4.41 27.73 -24.27
N ASP A 304 4.49 27.98 -23.00
CA ASP A 304 5.09 27.16 -21.98
C ASP A 304 4.35 25.81 -21.93
N THR A 305 4.95 24.76 -22.40
CA THR A 305 4.45 23.39 -22.28
C THR A 305 5.47 22.56 -21.52
N ASP A 306 5.21 22.42 -20.23
CA ASP A 306 5.86 21.43 -19.36
C ASP A 306 5.39 20.02 -19.77
N GLN A 307 6.13 19.39 -20.66
CA GLN A 307 5.98 17.97 -20.99
C GLN A 307 7.06 17.17 -20.28
N SER A 308 6.72 16.56 -19.16
CA SER A 308 7.48 15.43 -18.63
C SER A 308 6.92 14.14 -19.24
N SER A 309 7.38 13.79 -20.44
CA SER A 309 7.04 12.53 -21.09
C SER A 309 7.89 11.39 -20.56
N MET A 310 7.24 10.39 -20.02
CA MET A 310 7.77 9.05 -19.86
C MET A 310 7.83 8.38 -21.23
N HIS A 311 9.01 8.28 -21.82
CA HIS A 311 9.18 7.52 -23.04
C HIS A 311 9.32 6.03 -22.75
N SER A 312 8.36 5.28 -23.25
CA SER A 312 8.41 3.87 -23.59
C SER A 312 9.58 3.60 -24.52
N TYR A 313 10.37 2.58 -24.24
CA TYR A 313 11.43 2.10 -25.11
C TYR A 313 10.85 1.44 -26.36
N THR A 314 10.99 2.08 -27.52
CA THR A 314 11.00 1.40 -28.79
C THR A 314 12.42 1.46 -29.32
N GLU A 315 13.00 0.28 -29.53
CA GLU A 315 14.24 0.11 -30.30
C GLU A 315 14.00 0.56 -31.74
N ASP A 316 14.68 1.63 -32.17
CA ASP A 316 15.22 1.68 -33.55
C ASP A 316 16.31 2.76 -33.66
N SER A 317 17.47 2.24 -33.91
CA SER A 317 18.63 2.69 -34.69
C SER A 317 18.71 4.16 -35.10
N ASP A 318 19.74 4.81 -34.67
CA ASP A 318 20.85 5.45 -35.40
C ASP A 318 21.72 6.18 -34.37
N PHE A 319 22.63 5.43 -33.78
CA PHE A 319 23.65 5.97 -32.89
C PHE A 319 24.86 6.38 -33.75
N ASP A 320 25.05 7.67 -33.88
CA ASP A 320 26.29 8.25 -34.41
C ASP A 320 27.30 8.37 -33.24
N PRO A 321 28.39 7.57 -33.21
CA PRO A 321 29.26 7.46 -32.04
C PRO A 321 30.42 8.47 -31.99
N GLU A 322 30.37 9.58 -32.69
CA GLU A 322 31.44 10.57 -32.66
C GLU A 322 30.90 11.96 -32.28
N LEU A 323 31.08 12.36 -31.03
CA LEU A 323 31.19 13.70 -30.47
C LEU A 323 30.40 13.84 -29.12
N ASP A 324 30.96 13.34 -28.03
CA ASP A 324 30.86 13.95 -26.69
C ASP A 324 31.63 13.15 -25.61
N GLU A 325 32.90 12.86 -25.88
CA GLU A 325 33.88 12.59 -24.83
C GLU A 325 34.37 13.95 -24.32
N ASP A 326 33.67 14.55 -23.38
CA ASP A 326 34.22 15.44 -22.32
C ASP A 326 33.12 16.30 -21.67
N ARG A 327 32.33 15.70 -20.81
CA ARG A 327 31.64 16.37 -19.68
C ARG A 327 30.92 15.32 -18.84
N THR A 328 31.67 14.64 -18.01
CA THR A 328 31.12 13.98 -16.82
C THR A 328 30.64 15.07 -15.86
N ASP A 329 29.37 15.44 -15.99
CA ASP A 329 28.69 16.24 -14.98
C ASP A 329 28.58 15.36 -13.72
N PRO A 330 29.19 15.73 -12.58
CA PRO A 330 29.13 14.91 -11.36
C PRO A 330 27.71 14.74 -10.81
N SER A 331 26.70 15.44 -11.37
CA SER A 331 25.28 15.25 -11.05
C SER A 331 24.64 14.03 -11.71
N SER A 332 25.34 13.36 -12.65
CA SER A 332 24.79 12.22 -13.39
C SER A 332 24.78 10.91 -12.59
N ASP A 333 25.47 10.85 -11.44
CA ASP A 333 25.63 9.63 -10.65
C ASP A 333 24.60 9.48 -9.54
N GLU A 334 23.74 10.49 -9.30
CA GLU A 334 22.67 10.40 -8.32
C GLU A 334 21.54 9.50 -8.79
N CYS A 335 21.16 8.55 -7.96
CA CYS A 335 20.04 7.65 -8.24
C CYS A 335 19.25 7.29 -6.98
N PHE A 336 17.98 6.96 -7.17
CA PHE A 336 17.15 6.36 -6.13
C PHE A 336 17.16 4.85 -6.29
N TYR A 337 17.44 4.15 -5.19
CA TYR A 337 17.17 2.73 -5.03
C TYR A 337 15.78 2.57 -4.47
N ASN A 338 14.84 2.11 -5.30
CA ASN A 338 13.45 1.95 -4.93
C ASN A 338 13.23 0.53 -4.40
N TYR A 339 12.77 0.45 -3.14
CA TYR A 339 12.40 -0.80 -2.47
C TYR A 339 10.90 -0.81 -2.22
N PHE A 340 10.12 -1.01 -3.30
CA PHE A 340 8.65 -0.93 -3.25
C PHE A 340 8.04 -1.88 -2.21
N ASN A 341 8.58 -3.10 -2.12
CA ASN A 341 8.13 -4.13 -1.19
C ASN A 341 8.52 -3.86 0.27
N HIS A 342 9.53 -3.03 0.52
CA HIS A 342 9.92 -2.59 1.86
C HIS A 342 9.25 -1.27 2.25
N GLY A 343 8.77 -0.50 1.27
CA GLY A 343 8.04 0.75 1.51
C GLY A 343 8.92 1.99 1.62
N PHE A 344 10.13 1.96 1.08
CA PHE A 344 11.03 3.11 1.12
C PHE A 344 11.91 3.23 -0.13
N ASP A 345 12.41 4.44 -0.36
CA ASP A 345 13.40 4.75 -1.39
C ASP A 345 14.65 5.32 -0.74
N ILE A 346 15.83 4.98 -1.26
CA ILE A 346 17.11 5.46 -0.75
C ILE A 346 17.82 6.24 -1.86
N LEU A 347 18.14 7.51 -1.60
CA LEU A 347 18.95 8.32 -2.50
C LEU A 347 20.41 7.96 -2.32
N ILE A 348 21.03 7.53 -3.39
CA ILE A 348 22.46 7.28 -3.52
C ILE A 348 23.07 8.48 -4.20
N SER A 349 23.96 9.16 -3.51
CA SER A 349 24.69 10.32 -4.05
C SER A 349 26.04 10.47 -3.37
N PHE A 350 26.87 11.38 -3.87
CA PHE A 350 28.08 11.76 -3.15
C PHE A 350 27.71 12.49 -1.85
N PRO A 351 28.41 12.25 -0.74
CA PRO A 351 28.17 12.98 0.49
C PRO A 351 28.38 14.47 0.22
N ALA A 352 27.37 15.30 0.50
CA ALA A 352 27.50 16.73 0.39
C ALA A 352 28.66 17.18 1.30
N ALA A 353 29.62 17.94 0.75
CA ALA A 353 30.63 18.57 1.57
C ALA A 353 29.91 19.31 2.70
N ARG A 354 30.16 18.91 3.95
CA ARG A 354 29.47 19.45 5.12
C ARG A 354 29.59 20.98 5.09
N THR A 355 28.49 21.65 4.75
CA THR A 355 28.39 23.10 5.00
C THR A 355 28.60 23.32 6.49
N PRO A 356 29.37 24.33 6.91
CA PRO A 356 29.69 24.53 8.30
C PRO A 356 28.42 24.62 9.13
N ARG A 357 28.29 23.66 10.03
CA ARG A 357 27.19 23.61 11.00
C ARG A 357 27.38 24.77 11.99
N PHE A 358 26.24 25.25 12.47
CA PHE A 358 26.03 26.19 13.57
C PHE A 358 27.23 26.47 14.47
N PRO A 359 27.47 27.74 14.81
CA PRO A 359 28.57 28.13 15.68
C PRO A 359 28.32 27.57 17.09
N GLY A 360 29.11 26.56 17.48
CA GLY A 360 29.07 26.01 18.84
C GLY A 360 29.47 24.55 19.02
N SER A 361 29.63 23.73 17.98
CA SER A 361 30.12 22.37 18.15
C SER A 361 31.61 22.24 17.89
N GLU A 362 32.42 22.32 18.95
CA GLU A 362 33.80 21.86 18.94
C GLU A 362 33.81 20.34 18.83
N LEU A 363 33.93 19.81 17.64
CA LEU A 363 34.36 18.42 17.42
C LEU A 363 35.32 18.39 16.23
N GLY A 364 36.48 17.88 16.53
CA GLY A 364 37.72 17.75 15.82
C GLY A 364 37.68 17.81 14.30
N GLU A 365 38.69 18.43 13.75
CA GLU A 365 39.10 18.40 12.35
C GLU A 365 39.13 16.97 11.83
N ILE A 366 38.01 16.51 11.28
CA ILE A 366 38.00 15.31 10.44
C ILE A 366 38.50 15.78 9.08
N SER A 367 39.71 15.40 8.77
CA SER A 367 40.38 15.48 7.47
C SER A 367 39.34 15.38 6.34
N ALA A 368 39.27 16.45 5.54
CA ALA A 368 38.51 16.50 4.30
C ALA A 368 39.16 15.60 3.21
N SER A 369 39.18 14.30 3.43
CA SER A 369 39.18 13.36 2.34
C SER A 369 37.68 13.20 1.96
N SER A 370 37.22 14.06 1.05
CA SER A 370 35.96 13.79 0.35
C SER A 370 36.10 12.42 -0.28
N SER A 371 35.49 11.39 0.35
CA SER A 371 35.45 10.06 -0.24
C SER A 371 34.65 10.22 -1.53
N ALA A 372 35.29 10.01 -2.66
CA ALA A 372 34.64 10.01 -3.97
C ALA A 372 33.71 8.78 -4.13
N GLN A 373 33.16 8.31 -3.02
CA GLN A 373 32.33 7.12 -2.97
C GLN A 373 30.85 7.50 -2.81
N LEU A 374 30.01 6.86 -3.61
CA LEU A 374 28.57 6.98 -3.49
C LEU A 374 28.09 6.34 -2.18
N VAL A 375 27.20 7.00 -1.49
CA VAL A 375 26.61 6.57 -0.21
C VAL A 375 25.12 6.88 -0.17
N ALA A 376 24.42 6.24 0.75
CA ALA A 376 23.03 6.59 1.07
C ALA A 376 23.02 7.98 1.74
N THR A 377 22.36 8.95 1.15
CA THR A 377 22.29 10.33 1.67
C THR A 377 20.91 10.71 2.17
N LYS A 378 19.85 10.05 1.68
CA LYS A 378 18.46 10.25 2.13
C LYS A 378 17.70 8.95 2.06
N ILE A 379 16.73 8.82 2.95
CA ILE A 379 15.73 7.75 2.89
C ILE A 379 14.33 8.35 2.93
N LEU A 380 13.45 7.88 2.05
CA LEU A 380 12.05 8.29 1.97
C LEU A 380 11.19 7.11 2.45
N LEU A 381 10.50 7.28 3.57
CA LEU A 381 9.63 6.28 4.18
C LEU A 381 8.19 6.56 3.78
N HIS A 382 7.59 5.69 2.96
CA HIS A 382 6.25 5.89 2.40
C HIS A 382 5.15 5.40 3.34
N GLY A 383 4.23 6.30 3.70
CA GLY A 383 3.10 6.00 4.59
C GLY A 383 2.00 5.16 3.94
N ASN A 384 1.97 5.09 2.60
CA ASN A 384 0.93 4.40 1.82
C ASN A 384 -0.49 4.73 2.31
N VAL A 385 -0.76 6.02 2.49
CA VAL A 385 -2.05 6.49 3.04
C VAL A 385 -3.16 6.30 2.01
N PRO A 386 -4.24 5.58 2.34
CA PRO A 386 -5.37 5.40 1.42
C PRO A 386 -5.98 6.74 0.99
N GLY A 387 -6.25 6.89 -0.30
CA GLY A 387 -6.77 8.14 -0.89
C GLY A 387 -5.72 9.20 -1.19
N SER A 388 -4.44 9.01 -0.83
CA SER A 388 -3.35 9.89 -1.25
C SER A 388 -2.90 9.60 -2.67
N PHE A 389 -2.31 10.62 -3.34
CA PHE A 389 -1.74 10.47 -4.68
C PHE A 389 -0.73 9.30 -4.83
N PRO A 390 0.20 9.08 -3.87
CA PRO A 390 1.15 7.98 -3.96
C PRO A 390 0.60 6.63 -3.45
N PHE A 391 -0.69 6.53 -3.14
CA PHE A 391 -1.26 5.29 -2.61
C PHE A 391 -1.01 4.09 -3.53
N ASN A 392 -0.61 2.99 -2.95
CA ASN A 392 -0.28 1.73 -3.60
C ASN A 392 0.90 1.76 -4.59
N ARG A 393 1.76 2.78 -4.53
CA ARG A 393 3.05 2.78 -5.23
C ARG A 393 4.12 2.00 -4.47
N HIS A 394 4.05 2.09 -3.14
CA HIS A 394 4.93 1.38 -2.21
C HIS A 394 4.10 0.66 -1.16
N ARG A 395 4.64 -0.39 -0.57
CA ARG A 395 4.11 -0.94 0.67
C ARG A 395 4.21 0.13 1.76
N ARG A 396 3.33 0.08 2.77
CA ARG A 396 3.44 0.95 3.93
C ARG A 396 4.74 0.67 4.69
N SER A 397 5.52 1.72 4.94
CA SER A 397 6.64 1.74 5.87
C SER A 397 6.15 2.33 7.20
N ARG A 398 6.19 1.53 8.26
CA ARG A 398 5.93 2.01 9.63
C ARG A 398 7.22 2.54 10.21
N TRP A 399 7.16 3.72 10.81
CA TRP A 399 8.32 4.32 11.44
C TRP A 399 8.04 4.74 12.88
N VAL A 400 9.11 4.75 13.68
CA VAL A 400 9.12 5.23 15.06
C VAL A 400 10.32 6.16 15.24
N ILE A 401 10.08 7.37 15.74
CA ILE A 401 11.15 8.34 16.01
C ILE A 401 11.54 8.23 17.49
N ARG A 402 12.85 8.04 17.70
CA ARG A 402 13.49 7.88 19.02
C ARG A 402 14.73 8.79 19.06
N LEU A 403 14.56 10.04 19.42
CA LEU A 403 15.65 11.02 19.39
C LEU A 403 16.59 10.88 20.60
N ASP A 404 16.07 10.47 21.75
CA ASP A 404 16.85 10.24 22.97
C ASP A 404 16.90 8.76 23.30
N ALA A 405 18.11 8.21 23.44
CA ALA A 405 18.33 6.83 23.86
C ALA A 405 17.82 6.54 25.29
N GLU A 406 17.68 7.59 26.12
CA GLU A 406 17.26 7.50 27.52
C GLU A 406 15.78 7.83 27.75
N SER A 407 15.08 8.42 26.76
CA SER A 407 13.68 8.79 26.95
C SER A 407 12.80 7.54 27.02
N ARG A 408 12.17 7.39 28.19
CA ARG A 408 11.04 6.47 28.35
C ARG A 408 9.83 7.05 27.61
N GLU A 409 9.11 6.17 26.87
CA GLU A 409 7.87 6.47 26.15
C GLU A 409 7.11 7.75 26.58
N PRO A 410 6.40 8.45 25.64
CA PRO A 410 5.91 7.89 24.38
C PRO A 410 6.82 8.17 23.19
N TRP A 411 7.04 7.14 22.35
CA TRP A 411 7.72 7.31 21.07
C TRP A 411 6.73 7.85 20.03
N LEU A 412 7.24 8.64 19.07
CA LEU A 412 6.44 9.14 17.97
C LEU A 412 6.31 8.06 16.88
N THR A 413 5.10 7.73 16.51
CA THR A 413 4.81 6.65 15.56
C THR A 413 4.13 7.15 14.30
N SER A 414 4.24 6.39 13.23
CA SER A 414 3.64 6.70 11.93
C SER A 414 2.10 6.68 11.91
N GLU A 415 1.45 6.20 12.96
CA GLU A 415 0.01 6.18 13.14
C GLU A 415 -0.53 7.45 13.81
N MET A 416 0.33 8.23 14.45
CA MET A 416 -0.07 9.46 15.15
C MET A 416 -0.42 10.57 14.15
N PRO A 417 -1.37 11.44 14.46
CA PRO A 417 -1.60 12.68 13.72
C PRO A 417 -0.33 13.54 13.71
N PHE A 418 -0.04 14.18 12.58
CA PHE A 418 1.18 15.00 12.47
C PHE A 418 1.19 16.17 13.46
N SER A 419 0.05 16.73 13.81
CA SER A 419 -0.08 17.77 14.83
C SER A 419 0.54 17.36 16.17
N GLU A 420 0.31 16.11 16.61
CA GLU A 420 0.92 15.56 17.83
C GLU A 420 2.42 15.33 17.66
N VAL A 421 2.81 14.74 16.50
CA VAL A 421 4.23 14.54 16.18
C VAL A 421 4.97 15.87 16.15
N SER A 422 4.40 16.87 15.47
CA SER A 422 4.97 18.21 15.36
C SER A 422 5.12 18.90 16.73
N ALA A 423 4.12 18.79 17.60
CA ALA A 423 4.18 19.38 18.94
C ALA A 423 5.34 18.78 19.75
N ALA A 424 5.47 17.45 19.76
CA ALA A 424 6.56 16.79 20.47
C ALA A 424 7.95 17.12 19.89
N LEU A 425 8.07 17.20 18.54
CA LEU A 425 9.33 17.57 17.91
C LEU A 425 9.72 19.04 18.17
N LYS A 426 8.77 19.95 18.29
CA LYS A 426 9.00 21.34 18.66
C LYS A 426 9.57 21.46 20.07
N ASP A 427 9.02 20.68 21.00
CA ASP A 427 9.54 20.67 22.38
C ASP A 427 10.99 20.19 22.43
N VAL A 428 11.36 19.17 21.66
CA VAL A 428 12.74 18.63 21.60
C VAL A 428 13.73 19.63 21.00
N TRP A 429 13.32 20.41 20.00
CA TRP A 429 14.21 21.33 19.29
C TRP A 429 13.96 22.81 19.60
N HIS A 430 13.22 23.12 20.66
CA HIS A 430 12.92 24.50 21.05
C HIS A 430 14.19 25.34 21.20
N ASP A 431 15.22 24.80 21.85
CA ASP A 431 16.49 25.51 22.10
C ASP A 431 17.41 25.59 20.87
N THR A 432 17.02 24.97 19.75
CA THR A 432 17.84 24.97 18.50
C THR A 432 17.66 26.27 17.72
N TYR A 433 16.55 26.96 17.88
CA TYR A 433 16.23 28.21 17.19
C TYR A 433 16.57 29.42 18.06
N LYS A 434 17.08 30.51 17.44
CA LYS A 434 17.45 31.72 18.15
C LYS A 434 16.28 32.51 18.68
N ASP A 435 15.18 32.52 17.91
CA ASP A 435 13.97 33.27 18.20
C ASP A 435 12.74 32.49 17.71
N GLU A 436 11.54 32.71 18.32
CA GLU A 436 10.26 32.17 17.84
C GLU A 436 9.95 32.51 16.38
N ASN A 437 10.48 33.64 15.86
CA ASN A 437 10.27 34.03 14.46
C ASN A 437 11.09 33.14 13.50
N GLU A 438 12.32 32.78 13.89
CA GLU A 438 13.17 31.86 13.14
C GLU A 438 12.52 30.45 13.13
N GLU A 439 12.02 29.99 14.28
CA GLU A 439 11.28 28.75 14.40
C GLU A 439 10.06 28.74 13.48
N LYS A 440 9.21 29.78 13.53
CA LYS A 440 8.02 29.89 12.67
C LYS A 440 8.36 29.95 11.18
N GLN A 441 9.49 30.56 10.80
CA GLN A 441 9.93 30.61 9.40
C GLN A 441 10.44 29.25 8.91
N MET A 442 11.24 28.56 9.74
CA MET A 442 11.81 27.26 9.39
C MET A 442 10.77 26.14 9.37
N GLN A 443 9.76 26.23 10.23
CA GLN A 443 8.68 25.25 10.33
C GLN A 443 7.45 25.61 9.49
N ARG A 444 7.53 26.66 8.67
CA ARG A 444 6.43 27.04 7.80
C ARG A 444 6.16 25.95 6.76
N GLY A 445 4.94 25.41 6.76
CA GLY A 445 4.52 24.44 5.78
C GLY A 445 4.64 24.97 4.35
N MET A 446 5.24 24.18 3.46
CA MET A 446 5.28 24.44 2.03
C MET A 446 4.21 23.58 1.35
N VAL A 447 3.26 24.22 0.68
CA VAL A 447 2.22 23.49 -0.05
C VAL A 447 2.78 22.88 -1.33
N LEU A 448 2.63 21.57 -1.46
CA LEU A 448 2.92 20.80 -2.67
C LEU A 448 1.60 20.49 -3.38
N ASN A 449 1.40 21.09 -4.54
CA ASN A 449 0.26 20.77 -5.38
C ASN A 449 0.62 19.62 -6.32
N ARG A 450 0.09 18.43 -6.04
CA ARG A 450 0.29 17.24 -6.88
C ARG A 450 -0.83 17.04 -7.91
N GLY A 451 -1.82 17.95 -7.95
CA GLY A 451 -2.97 17.91 -8.83
C GLY A 451 -2.80 18.70 -10.15
N TRP A 452 -1.64 19.25 -10.43
CA TRP A 452 -1.38 19.92 -11.70
C TRP A 452 -0.86 18.94 -12.76
N GLY A 453 -1.77 18.31 -13.43
CA GLY A 453 -1.57 17.54 -14.62
C GLY A 453 -2.91 17.03 -15.09
N GLU A 454 -3.62 17.78 -15.93
CA GLU A 454 -4.51 17.21 -16.95
C GLU A 454 -3.65 16.44 -17.98
N SER A 455 -2.69 15.67 -17.51
CA SER A 455 -2.07 14.66 -18.33
C SER A 455 -2.95 13.42 -18.23
N PRO A 456 -3.32 12.80 -19.33
CA PRO A 456 -4.06 11.53 -19.36
C PRO A 456 -3.37 10.42 -18.55
N GLU A 457 -2.10 10.60 -18.20
CA GLU A 457 -1.29 9.69 -17.37
C GLU A 457 -1.29 10.00 -15.87
N SER A 458 -2.01 11.02 -15.42
CA SER A 458 -2.19 11.31 -14.01
C SER A 458 -3.11 10.27 -13.40
N SER A 459 -2.68 9.69 -12.35
CA SER A 459 -3.16 8.64 -11.42
C SER A 459 -4.66 8.26 -11.35
N ILE A 460 -5.55 8.82 -12.15
CA ILE A 460 -6.89 8.29 -12.40
C ILE A 460 -6.78 6.97 -13.19
N GLU A 461 -5.79 6.82 -14.07
CA GLU A 461 -5.45 5.56 -14.73
C GLU A 461 -4.98 4.47 -13.74
N LEU A 462 -4.57 4.85 -12.54
CA LEU A 462 -4.18 3.88 -11.54
C LEU A 462 -5.37 3.11 -10.93
N LEU A 463 -6.58 3.59 -11.08
CA LEU A 463 -7.80 2.97 -10.57
C LEU A 463 -8.80 2.52 -11.66
N GLY A 464 -8.57 2.82 -12.93
CA GLY A 464 -9.53 2.43 -13.93
C GLY A 464 -9.23 2.87 -15.34
N ASP A 465 -8.47 2.08 -16.05
CA ASP A 465 -8.66 1.93 -17.47
C ASP A 465 -9.80 0.91 -17.67
N LEU A 466 -11.01 1.36 -17.44
CA LEU A 466 -12.23 0.65 -17.78
C LEU A 466 -13.18 1.62 -18.45
N GLU A 467 -13.05 1.62 -19.81
CA GLU A 467 -14.04 1.99 -20.80
C GLU A 467 -14.76 3.33 -20.60
N GLU A 468 -14.43 4.26 -21.50
CA GLU A 468 -15.32 5.32 -21.95
C GLU A 468 -16.73 4.78 -22.18
N SER A 469 -17.61 4.96 -21.22
CA SER A 469 -19.04 4.98 -21.49
C SER A 469 -19.45 6.43 -21.74
N PRO A 470 -19.96 6.77 -22.94
CA PRO A 470 -20.39 8.11 -23.26
C PRO A 470 -21.80 8.33 -22.73
N THR A 471 -21.95 8.65 -21.45
CA THR A 471 -23.17 9.30 -20.96
C THR A 471 -22.87 10.02 -19.65
N ARG A 472 -22.36 11.25 -19.82
CA ARG A 472 -22.35 12.24 -18.76
C ARG A 472 -23.74 12.86 -18.70
N GLU A 473 -24.71 12.17 -18.12
CA GLU A 473 -25.95 12.77 -17.65
C GLU A 473 -26.02 12.67 -16.14
N LYS A 474 -25.92 13.85 -15.51
CA LYS A 474 -26.44 14.24 -14.20
C LYS A 474 -26.53 13.10 -13.18
N ALA A 475 -25.44 12.85 -12.46
CA ALA A 475 -25.50 12.22 -11.17
C ALA A 475 -25.52 13.30 -10.08
N ASP A 476 -26.62 13.28 -9.37
CA ASP A 476 -26.95 14.11 -8.24
C ASP A 476 -25.88 14.08 -7.14
N GLU A 477 -25.77 15.24 -6.51
CA GLU A 477 -25.13 15.55 -5.24
C GLU A 477 -25.14 14.41 -4.23
N HIS A 478 -24.04 13.64 -4.16
CA HIS A 478 -23.55 13.07 -2.90
C HIS A 478 -22.08 12.69 -3.03
N GLY A 479 -21.21 13.63 -2.75
CA GLY A 479 -20.10 13.54 -1.84
C GLY A 479 -18.84 12.71 -2.19
N LEU A 480 -18.65 12.10 -3.38
CA LEU A 480 -17.42 11.33 -3.66
C LEU A 480 -16.41 12.12 -4.54
N GLY A 481 -16.89 13.04 -5.36
CA GLY A 481 -16.03 13.87 -6.23
C GLY A 481 -15.18 14.88 -5.47
N ASP A 482 -15.70 15.43 -4.37
CA ASP A 482 -14.99 16.41 -3.53
C ASP A 482 -13.91 15.79 -2.64
N ALA A 483 -14.05 14.53 -2.26
CA ALA A 483 -13.05 13.84 -1.44
C ALA A 483 -11.75 13.54 -2.20
N ILE A 484 -11.81 13.26 -3.49
CA ILE A 484 -10.62 12.99 -4.32
C ILE A 484 -9.85 14.29 -4.63
N GLY A 485 -10.56 15.41 -4.87
CA GLY A 485 -9.94 16.72 -5.08
C GLY A 485 -9.26 17.30 -3.83
N VAL A 486 -9.71 16.90 -2.65
CA VAL A 486 -9.19 17.37 -1.35
C VAL A 486 -7.87 16.69 -0.96
N MET A 487 -7.58 15.49 -1.47
CA MET A 487 -6.37 14.73 -1.13
C MET A 487 -5.15 14.95 -2.05
N SER A 488 -5.26 15.80 -3.07
CA SER A 488 -4.17 16.05 -4.02
C SER A 488 -3.07 16.99 -3.49
N ASN A 489 -3.40 17.87 -2.54
CA ASN A 489 -2.44 18.82 -1.97
C ASN A 489 -1.87 18.27 -0.67
N THR A 490 -0.55 18.31 -0.56
CA THR A 490 0.19 17.96 0.66
C THR A 490 0.97 19.18 1.15
N GLU A 491 1.32 19.19 2.41
CA GLU A 491 2.18 20.21 3.02
C GLU A 491 3.48 19.57 3.49
N LEU A 492 4.60 20.26 3.25
CA LEU A 492 5.92 19.83 3.69
C LEU A 492 6.33 20.60 4.94
N PHE A 493 6.70 19.87 5.98
CA PHE A 493 7.19 20.43 7.24
C PHE A 493 8.61 19.94 7.52
N GLY A 494 9.55 20.86 7.70
CA GLY A 494 10.95 20.57 7.95
C GLY A 494 11.31 20.59 9.44
N PHE A 495 12.06 19.59 9.88
CA PHE A 495 12.72 19.51 11.17
C PHE A 495 14.18 19.11 10.97
N PRO A 496 15.08 19.32 11.95
CA PRO A 496 16.49 18.95 11.82
C PRO A 496 16.68 17.49 11.41
N GLY A 497 17.19 17.26 10.18
CA GLY A 497 17.41 15.94 9.60
C GLY A 497 16.14 15.19 9.13
N MET A 498 14.95 15.83 9.15
CA MET A 498 13.69 15.21 8.77
C MET A 498 12.78 16.16 8.00
N LEU A 499 12.04 15.63 7.03
CA LEU A 499 11.01 16.35 6.29
C LEU A 499 9.75 15.48 6.22
N PHE A 500 8.64 16.03 6.68
CA PHE A 500 7.34 15.37 6.68
C PHE A 500 6.48 15.89 5.54
N GLU A 501 5.93 15.00 4.75
CA GLU A 501 4.87 15.30 3.80
C GLU A 501 3.54 14.90 4.43
N VAL A 502 2.65 15.88 4.64
CA VAL A 502 1.44 15.75 5.43
C VAL A 502 0.22 16.02 4.56
N LEU A 503 -0.79 15.19 4.69
CA LEU A 503 -2.08 15.33 4.03
C LEU A 503 -3.00 16.26 4.83
N LYS A 504 -4.06 16.75 4.21
CA LYS A 504 -5.06 17.63 4.87
C LYS A 504 -5.77 17.02 6.08
N ASN A 505 -5.80 15.67 6.15
CA ASN A 505 -6.35 14.94 7.30
C ASN A 505 -5.32 14.66 8.39
N ASP A 506 -4.22 15.40 8.40
CA ASP A 506 -3.15 15.31 9.39
C ASP A 506 -2.36 13.97 9.37
N ALA A 507 -2.55 13.14 8.36
CA ALA A 507 -1.78 11.91 8.19
C ALA A 507 -0.46 12.17 7.46
N VAL A 508 0.63 11.55 7.93
CA VAL A 508 1.94 11.62 7.29
C VAL A 508 1.98 10.69 6.07
N SER A 509 2.06 11.28 4.88
CA SER A 509 2.16 10.56 3.61
C SER A 509 3.58 10.02 3.35
N CYS A 510 4.59 10.81 3.70
CA CYS A 510 5.99 10.42 3.55
C CYS A 510 6.85 11.10 4.61
N LEU A 511 7.81 10.37 5.17
CA LEU A 511 8.87 10.89 6.01
C LEU A 511 10.21 10.74 5.28
N THR A 512 10.89 11.87 5.01
CA THR A 512 12.24 11.87 4.47
C THR A 512 13.23 12.13 5.60
N VAL A 513 14.24 11.28 5.75
CA VAL A 513 15.35 11.43 6.69
C VAL A 513 16.64 11.69 5.90
N PHE A 514 17.45 12.69 6.34
CA PHE A 514 18.67 13.12 5.63
C PHE A 514 19.77 13.63 6.57
#